data_dcd122941763fe7253020f1706756a20
#
_entry.id   dcd122941763fe7253020f1706756a20
#
_cell.length_a   1.000
_cell.length_b   1.000
_cell.length_c   1.000
_cell.angle_alpha   90.00
_cell.angle_beta   90.00
_cell.angle_gamma   90.00
#
_symmetry.space_group_name_H-M   'P 1'
#
loop_
_entity.id
_entity.type
_entity.pdbx_description
1 polymer ?
#
loop_
_entity_poly.entity_id
_entity_poly.type
_entity_poly.pdbx_seq_one_letter_code
_entity_poly.pdbx_strand_id
1 'polypeptide(L)'
;PLHRQNPLTMLSPTAATAAASASAEPVPKHTYHAFMAKMQQPSASGLFRSIKLFVRDLLSDTQRSVDEVAEAVQAFFYETEEAVAQHPLWHGCEPEELDKACDALEKFVTTKLYDKVFLTDAEESESDRLLDERLQHLRFVTVDHLSVSPAFCAAYPWAGAQQELCKMAAYRTPRDKLVCVLNCCKRINSSLSVTSAGSHGADEFFPVLIFVLLQACPAQLHANLQYISRFRHPSKLVSEAAYYLTHMQSAASFVLSLTAEQLSIEQADFQQLLAKARASAAEERAAAAREAAAAQQAAAQQEAAAAQ
;
A
#
# COMPACT_ATOMS: atom_id res chain seq x y z
N PRO A 1 41.23 -4.46 40.39
CA PRO A 1 40.79 -3.90 39.14
C PRO A 1 39.41 -4.46 38.78
N LEU A 2 38.50 -3.56 38.83
CA LEU A 2 37.05 -3.80 38.85
C LEU A 2 36.53 -4.03 37.42
N HIS A 3 35.98 -5.20 37.18
CA HIS A 3 35.08 -5.47 36.05
C HIS A 3 33.71 -4.85 36.36
N ARG A 4 33.32 -3.83 35.61
CA ARG A 4 31.93 -3.39 35.52
C ARG A 4 31.23 -4.23 34.46
N GLN A 5 30.40 -5.14 34.88
CA GLN A 5 29.40 -5.82 34.06
C GLN A 5 28.21 -4.88 33.90
N ASN A 6 27.83 -4.64 32.65
CA ASN A 6 26.62 -3.92 32.26
C ASN A 6 25.53 -4.97 31.97
N PRO A 7 24.43 -5.04 32.72
CA PRO A 7 23.35 -5.96 32.42
C PRO A 7 22.40 -5.31 31.39
N LEU A 8 22.57 -5.61 30.12
CA LEU A 8 21.49 -5.50 29.14
C LEU A 8 20.46 -6.58 29.45
N THR A 9 19.45 -6.20 30.18
CA THR A 9 18.25 -7.02 30.41
C THR A 9 17.53 -7.22 29.10
N MET A 10 17.67 -8.40 28.54
CA MET A 10 16.83 -8.91 27.45
C MET A 10 15.39 -8.97 27.94
N LEU A 11 14.54 -8.07 27.49
CA LEU A 11 13.09 -8.20 27.62
C LEU A 11 12.62 -9.26 26.61
N SER A 12 12.37 -10.46 27.11
CA SER A 12 11.67 -11.52 26.39
C SER A 12 10.27 -11.03 25.99
N PRO A 13 9.85 -11.21 24.74
CA PRO A 13 8.48 -10.92 24.32
C PRO A 13 7.58 -12.13 24.58
N THR A 14 7.25 -12.36 25.85
CA THR A 14 6.22 -13.33 26.24
C THR A 14 5.12 -12.60 26.98
N ALA A 15 4.18 -12.00 26.24
CA ALA A 15 2.79 -11.74 26.64
C ALA A 15 2.08 -10.82 25.59
N ALA A 16 1.93 -11.28 24.36
CA ALA A 16 1.00 -10.66 23.42
C ALA A 16 0.23 -11.74 22.65
N THR A 17 -0.22 -12.76 23.36
CA THR A 17 -1.13 -13.76 22.82
C THR A 17 -2.50 -13.53 23.46
N ALA A 18 -3.34 -12.79 22.80
CA ALA A 18 -4.80 -12.85 22.72
C ALA A 18 -5.38 -11.45 22.40
N ALA A 19 -5.06 -10.92 21.22
CA ALA A 19 -5.97 -9.96 20.61
C ALA A 19 -6.48 -10.62 19.34
N ALA A 20 -7.76 -10.95 19.35
CA ALA A 20 -8.46 -11.60 18.26
C ALA A 20 -8.09 -10.95 16.93
N SER A 21 -7.75 -11.79 15.94
CA SER A 21 -7.54 -11.43 14.55
C SER A 21 -8.82 -10.85 13.95
N ALA A 22 -9.09 -9.58 14.20
CA ALA A 22 -10.03 -8.85 13.38
C ALA A 22 -9.36 -8.71 12.00
N SER A 23 -9.82 -9.49 11.03
CA SER A 23 -9.52 -9.27 9.63
C SER A 23 -9.79 -7.80 9.32
N ALA A 24 -8.76 -7.06 8.89
CA ALA A 24 -8.94 -5.68 8.46
C ALA A 24 -9.81 -5.72 7.19
N GLU A 25 -11.10 -5.51 7.34
CA GLU A 25 -12.03 -5.38 6.23
C GLU A 25 -12.03 -3.93 5.73
N PRO A 26 -12.24 -3.70 4.41
CA PRO A 26 -12.52 -2.35 3.89
C PRO A 26 -13.64 -1.70 4.70
N VAL A 27 -13.61 -0.38 4.89
CA VAL A 27 -14.68 0.33 5.64
C VAL A 27 -16.04 -0.17 5.14
N PRO A 28 -16.87 -0.81 5.97
CA PRO A 28 -18.16 -1.30 5.52
C PRO A 28 -18.92 -0.14 4.87
N LYS A 29 -19.52 -0.37 3.71
CA LYS A 29 -20.28 0.68 2.98
C LYS A 29 -21.27 1.39 3.90
N HIS A 30 -21.84 0.65 4.86
CA HIS A 30 -22.74 1.17 5.88
C HIS A 30 -22.13 2.24 6.78
N THR A 31 -20.84 2.12 7.16
CA THR A 31 -20.17 3.11 8.03
C THR A 31 -19.98 4.44 7.31
N TYR A 32 -19.54 4.42 6.05
CA TYR A 32 -19.41 5.63 5.24
C TYR A 32 -20.76 6.28 4.96
N HIS A 33 -21.79 5.48 4.64
CA HIS A 33 -23.15 5.97 4.44
C HIS A 33 -23.75 6.56 5.72
N ALA A 34 -23.52 5.95 6.88
CA ALA A 34 -23.99 6.46 8.16
C ALA A 34 -23.34 7.82 8.48
N PHE A 35 -22.04 7.95 8.25
CA PHE A 35 -21.34 9.24 8.38
C PHE A 35 -21.92 10.30 7.43
N MET A 36 -22.08 9.99 6.16
CA MET A 36 -22.66 10.91 5.19
C MET A 36 -24.10 11.30 5.52
N ALA A 37 -24.90 10.38 6.04
CA ALA A 37 -26.26 10.67 6.51
C ALA A 37 -26.25 11.64 7.71
N LYS A 38 -25.33 11.47 8.66
CA LYS A 38 -25.13 12.44 9.76
C LYS A 38 -24.71 13.82 9.24
N MET A 39 -23.74 13.86 8.31
CA MET A 39 -23.24 15.11 7.70
C MET A 39 -24.28 15.88 6.88
N GLN A 40 -25.34 15.21 6.40
CA GLN A 40 -26.45 15.84 5.68
C GLN A 40 -27.51 16.45 6.61
N GLN A 41 -27.45 16.20 7.92
CA GLN A 41 -28.37 16.81 8.87
C GLN A 41 -28.13 18.33 9.01
N PRO A 42 -29.18 19.12 9.23
CA PRO A 42 -29.04 20.58 9.39
C PRO A 42 -28.05 20.99 10.49
N SER A 43 -27.97 20.22 11.58
CA SER A 43 -27.05 20.45 12.69
C SER A 43 -25.57 20.32 12.29
N ALA A 44 -25.24 19.46 11.30
CA ALA A 44 -23.89 19.27 10.81
C ALA A 44 -23.54 20.16 9.60
N SER A 45 -24.46 21.04 9.16
CA SER A 45 -24.28 21.83 7.93
C SER A 45 -23.02 22.71 7.97
N GLY A 46 -22.68 23.28 9.12
CA GLY A 46 -21.45 24.08 9.31
C GLY A 46 -20.19 23.25 9.14
N LEU A 47 -20.12 22.11 9.83
CA LEU A 47 -19.00 21.16 9.76
C LEU A 47 -18.84 20.61 8.33
N PHE A 48 -19.93 20.18 7.70
CA PHE A 48 -19.86 19.66 6.33
C PHE A 48 -19.47 20.73 5.30
N ARG A 49 -19.86 21.96 5.54
CA ARG A 49 -19.45 23.10 4.71
C ARG A 49 -17.95 23.37 4.82
N SER A 50 -17.38 23.37 6.03
CA SER A 50 -15.93 23.54 6.23
C SER A 50 -15.14 22.48 5.52
N ILE A 51 -15.54 21.18 5.61
CA ILE A 51 -14.90 20.08 4.90
C ILE A 51 -14.94 20.29 3.38
N LYS A 52 -16.08 20.68 2.84
CA LYS A 52 -16.22 20.93 1.40
C LYS A 52 -15.38 22.12 0.93
N LEU A 53 -15.31 23.19 1.72
CA LEU A 53 -14.50 24.36 1.43
C LEU A 53 -13.02 23.99 1.40
N PHE A 54 -12.54 23.29 2.42
CA PHE A 54 -11.16 22.81 2.48
C PHE A 54 -10.77 21.98 1.23
N VAL A 55 -11.59 20.98 0.87
CA VAL A 55 -11.35 20.17 -0.32
C VAL A 55 -11.35 21.03 -1.59
N ARG A 56 -12.30 21.94 -1.74
CA ARG A 56 -12.38 22.83 -2.89
C ARG A 56 -11.14 23.73 -3.00
N ASP A 57 -10.72 24.31 -1.88
CA ASP A 57 -9.59 25.22 -1.84
C ASP A 57 -8.29 24.51 -2.20
N LEU A 58 -8.09 23.27 -1.70
CA LEU A 58 -6.97 22.45 -2.13
C LEU A 58 -7.04 22.05 -3.62
N LEU A 59 -8.22 21.71 -4.14
CA LEU A 59 -8.36 21.37 -5.56
C LEU A 59 -8.06 22.56 -6.49
N SER A 60 -8.38 23.78 -6.07
CA SER A 60 -8.14 25.01 -6.84
C SER A 60 -6.70 25.51 -6.76
N ASP A 61 -5.97 25.14 -5.72
CA ASP A 61 -4.58 25.55 -5.51
C ASP A 61 -3.65 24.72 -6.40
N THR A 62 -3.05 25.33 -7.41
CA THR A 62 -2.12 24.66 -8.35
C THR A 62 -0.65 24.83 -7.99
N GLN A 63 -0.34 25.56 -6.91
CA GLN A 63 1.04 25.88 -6.53
C GLN A 63 1.62 24.90 -5.51
N ARG A 64 0.78 24.26 -4.70
CA ARG A 64 1.23 23.34 -3.67
C ARG A 64 1.77 22.04 -4.25
N SER A 65 2.91 21.61 -3.74
CA SER A 65 3.43 20.26 -3.93
C SER A 65 2.53 19.21 -3.27
N VAL A 66 2.70 17.94 -3.64
CA VAL A 66 1.96 16.82 -3.02
C VAL A 66 2.23 16.75 -1.52
N ASP A 67 3.47 17.02 -1.08
CA ASP A 67 3.83 16.99 0.33
C ASP A 67 3.17 18.13 1.12
N GLU A 68 3.14 19.35 0.59
CA GLU A 68 2.42 20.48 1.19
C GLU A 68 0.90 20.23 1.26
N VAL A 69 0.33 19.55 0.27
CA VAL A 69 -1.07 19.10 0.32
C VAL A 69 -1.27 18.06 1.41
N ALA A 70 -0.34 17.10 1.54
CA ALA A 70 -0.42 16.07 2.57
C ALA A 70 -0.34 16.67 3.98
N GLU A 71 0.59 17.59 4.23
CA GLU A 71 0.69 18.31 5.51
C GLU A 71 -0.60 19.06 5.85
N ALA A 72 -1.16 19.78 4.88
CA ALA A 72 -2.43 20.49 5.06
C ALA A 72 -3.60 19.52 5.36
N VAL A 73 -3.64 18.36 4.70
CA VAL A 73 -4.66 17.33 4.94
C VAL A 73 -4.51 16.74 6.33
N GLN A 74 -3.29 16.45 6.79
CA GLN A 74 -3.07 15.91 8.14
C GLN A 74 -3.45 16.91 9.24
N ALA A 75 -3.08 18.18 9.09
CA ALA A 75 -3.49 19.23 10.01
C ALA A 75 -5.03 19.37 10.06
N PHE A 76 -5.68 19.34 8.89
CA PHE A 76 -7.13 19.41 8.78
C PHE A 76 -7.83 18.20 9.43
N PHE A 77 -7.28 17.00 9.29
CA PHE A 77 -7.84 15.81 9.95
C PHE A 77 -7.80 15.99 11.46
N TYR A 78 -6.68 16.40 12.02
CA TYR A 78 -6.52 16.61 13.45
C TYR A 78 -7.57 17.59 14.01
N GLU A 79 -7.73 18.77 13.37
CA GLU A 79 -8.70 19.78 13.78
C GLU A 79 -10.16 19.31 13.61
N THR A 80 -10.43 18.59 12.51
CA THR A 80 -11.79 18.15 12.20
C THR A 80 -12.22 16.96 13.05
N GLU A 81 -11.30 16.05 13.41
CA GLU A 81 -11.58 14.95 14.34
C GLU A 81 -12.00 15.46 15.71
N GLU A 82 -11.33 16.51 16.22
CA GLU A 82 -11.73 17.17 17.45
C GLU A 82 -13.12 17.82 17.34
N ALA A 83 -13.38 18.50 16.22
CA ALA A 83 -14.69 19.12 15.96
C ALA A 83 -15.81 18.06 15.83
N VAL A 84 -15.54 16.90 15.23
CA VAL A 84 -16.47 15.77 15.16
C VAL A 84 -16.73 15.21 16.55
N ALA A 85 -15.71 14.99 17.36
CA ALA A 85 -15.84 14.46 18.73
C ALA A 85 -16.71 15.35 19.63
N GLN A 86 -16.61 16.68 19.46
CA GLN A 86 -17.39 17.65 20.23
C GLN A 86 -18.79 17.93 19.64
N HIS A 87 -19.07 17.44 18.42
CA HIS A 87 -20.32 17.71 17.75
C HIS A 87 -21.51 16.94 18.36
N PRO A 88 -22.70 17.54 18.55
CA PRO A 88 -23.88 16.89 19.17
C PRO A 88 -24.26 15.55 18.56
N LEU A 89 -24.04 15.31 17.26
CA LEU A 89 -24.34 14.04 16.57
C LEU A 89 -23.39 12.88 16.96
N TRP A 90 -22.26 13.17 17.59
CA TRP A 90 -21.29 12.18 18.07
C TRP A 90 -21.02 12.31 19.57
N HIS A 91 -21.62 13.32 20.24
CA HIS A 91 -21.46 13.49 21.67
C HIS A 91 -21.97 12.25 22.43
N GLY A 92 -21.11 11.65 23.23
CA GLY A 92 -21.44 10.45 24.01
C GLY A 92 -21.49 9.14 23.21
N CYS A 93 -21.04 9.15 21.93
CA CYS A 93 -20.89 7.90 21.20
C CYS A 93 -19.69 7.08 21.70
N GLU A 94 -19.71 5.77 21.44
CA GLU A 94 -18.59 4.90 21.76
C GLU A 94 -17.34 5.30 20.96
N PRO A 95 -16.14 5.13 21.52
CA PRO A 95 -14.87 5.47 20.84
C PRO A 95 -14.74 4.81 19.46
N GLU A 96 -15.29 3.60 19.28
CA GLU A 96 -15.29 2.88 18.00
C GLU A 96 -16.15 3.59 16.94
N GLU A 97 -17.25 4.23 17.32
CA GLU A 97 -18.11 4.97 16.40
C GLU A 97 -17.42 6.26 15.94
N LEU A 98 -16.72 6.93 16.86
CA LEU A 98 -15.90 8.10 16.52
C LEU A 98 -14.77 7.72 15.58
N ASP A 99 -14.09 6.61 15.86
CA ASP A 99 -13.03 6.07 15.02
C ASP A 99 -13.50 5.80 13.58
N LYS A 100 -14.69 5.21 13.45
CA LYS A 100 -15.34 5.00 12.15
C LYS A 100 -15.72 6.31 11.45
N ALA A 101 -16.11 7.34 12.20
CA ALA A 101 -16.39 8.65 11.63
C ALA A 101 -15.12 9.31 11.08
N CYS A 102 -13.99 9.20 11.77
CA CYS A 102 -12.69 9.69 11.33
C CYS A 102 -12.20 8.95 10.07
N ASP A 103 -12.33 7.63 10.02
CA ASP A 103 -12.05 6.84 8.80
C ASP A 103 -12.95 7.26 7.62
N ALA A 104 -14.20 7.60 7.87
CA ALA A 104 -15.11 8.07 6.83
C ALA A 104 -14.79 9.49 6.35
N LEU A 105 -14.35 10.38 7.25
CA LEU A 105 -13.82 11.70 6.92
C LEU A 105 -12.58 11.59 6.03
N GLU A 106 -11.60 10.76 6.44
CA GLU A 106 -10.40 10.49 5.64
C GLU A 106 -10.80 10.00 4.24
N LYS A 107 -11.72 9.02 4.16
CA LYS A 107 -12.22 8.50 2.89
C LYS A 107 -12.85 9.59 2.02
N PHE A 108 -13.67 10.46 2.60
CA PHE A 108 -14.30 11.56 1.85
C PHE A 108 -13.28 12.51 1.25
N VAL A 109 -12.35 13.00 2.06
CA VAL A 109 -11.33 13.97 1.65
C VAL A 109 -10.38 13.36 0.62
N THR A 110 -9.79 12.21 0.94
CA THR A 110 -8.77 11.58 0.10
C THR A 110 -9.31 11.09 -1.23
N THR A 111 -10.56 10.61 -1.29
CA THR A 111 -11.19 10.23 -2.56
C THR A 111 -11.38 11.43 -3.49
N LYS A 112 -11.68 12.61 -2.93
CA LYS A 112 -11.85 13.85 -3.71
C LYS A 112 -10.54 14.44 -4.20
N LEU A 113 -9.47 14.28 -3.43
CA LEU A 113 -8.14 14.78 -3.76
C LEU A 113 -7.32 13.81 -4.61
N TYR A 114 -7.76 12.54 -4.77
CA TYR A 114 -6.97 11.46 -5.34
C TYR A 114 -6.29 11.83 -6.66
N ASP A 115 -7.06 12.31 -7.61
CA ASP A 115 -6.57 12.63 -8.97
C ASP A 115 -5.62 13.86 -8.99
N LYS A 116 -5.58 14.65 -7.89
CA LYS A 116 -4.65 15.76 -7.71
C LYS A 116 -3.30 15.33 -7.11
N VAL A 117 -3.30 14.29 -6.28
CA VAL A 117 -2.14 13.96 -5.43
C VAL A 117 -1.51 12.61 -5.73
N PHE A 118 -2.20 11.74 -6.45
CA PHE A 118 -1.69 10.40 -6.74
C PHE A 118 -0.94 10.38 -8.07
N LEU A 119 0.35 10.08 -8.02
CA LEU A 119 1.23 9.93 -9.19
C LEU A 119 1.25 11.19 -10.10
N THR A 120 1.15 12.36 -9.52
CA THR A 120 1.16 13.63 -10.25
C THR A 120 2.53 14.32 -10.23
N ASP A 121 3.41 13.91 -9.35
CA ASP A 121 4.79 14.36 -9.27
C ASP A 121 5.68 13.56 -10.23
N ALA A 122 6.58 14.26 -10.95
CA ALA A 122 7.42 13.63 -11.97
C ALA A 122 8.50 12.73 -11.35
N GLU A 123 9.06 13.08 -10.19
CA GLU A 123 10.07 12.30 -9.49
C GLU A 123 9.45 11.02 -8.91
N GLU A 124 8.24 11.13 -8.34
CA GLU A 124 7.50 9.97 -7.85
C GLU A 124 7.12 9.04 -9.01
N SER A 125 6.69 9.59 -10.14
CA SER A 125 6.36 8.82 -11.35
C SER A 125 7.56 8.06 -11.90
N GLU A 126 8.75 8.68 -11.89
CA GLU A 126 9.98 8.02 -12.33
C GLU A 126 10.42 6.94 -11.33
N SER A 127 10.31 7.20 -10.04
CA SER A 127 10.61 6.21 -9.00
C SER A 127 9.69 4.99 -9.10
N ASP A 128 8.40 5.21 -9.35
CA ASP A 128 7.42 4.14 -9.55
C ASP A 128 7.73 3.32 -10.80
N ARG A 129 8.06 3.99 -11.91
CA ARG A 129 8.46 3.34 -13.16
C ARG A 129 9.71 2.46 -12.98
N LEU A 130 10.73 2.96 -12.28
CA LEU A 130 11.95 2.22 -12.00
C LEU A 130 11.68 0.96 -11.16
N LEU A 131 10.82 1.07 -10.15
CA LEU A 131 10.44 -0.08 -9.32
C LEU A 131 9.61 -1.09 -10.11
N ASP A 132 8.67 -0.64 -10.92
CA ASP A 132 7.86 -1.51 -11.78
C ASP A 132 8.72 -2.29 -12.78
N GLU A 133 9.65 -1.60 -13.46
CA GLU A 133 10.61 -2.25 -14.35
C GLU A 133 11.48 -3.27 -13.60
N ARG A 134 11.91 -2.94 -12.40
CA ARG A 134 12.75 -3.82 -11.61
C ARG A 134 11.99 -5.08 -11.17
N LEU A 135 10.75 -4.92 -10.73
CA LEU A 135 9.87 -6.04 -10.40
C LEU A 135 9.69 -6.98 -11.60
N GLN A 136 9.38 -6.43 -12.78
CA GLN A 136 9.22 -7.21 -14.00
C GLN A 136 10.51 -7.98 -14.37
N HIS A 137 11.66 -7.31 -14.30
CA HIS A 137 12.95 -7.92 -14.65
C HIS A 137 13.41 -9.01 -13.69
N LEU A 138 12.94 -9.01 -12.43
CA LEU A 138 13.34 -9.97 -11.40
C LEU A 138 12.32 -11.08 -11.17
N ARG A 139 11.28 -11.21 -11.99
CA ARG A 139 10.27 -12.28 -11.86
C ARG A 139 10.85 -13.70 -11.97
N PHE A 140 12.05 -13.85 -12.51
CA PHE A 140 12.75 -15.15 -12.57
C PHE A 140 13.26 -15.61 -11.19
N VAL A 141 13.32 -14.73 -10.20
CA VAL A 141 13.77 -15.06 -8.84
C VAL A 141 12.80 -16.06 -8.22
N THR A 142 13.34 -17.18 -7.75
CA THR A 142 12.61 -18.28 -7.13
C THR A 142 12.76 -18.25 -5.61
N VAL A 143 11.98 -19.08 -4.93
CA VAL A 143 12.08 -19.30 -3.49
C VAL A 143 13.46 -19.81 -3.07
N ASP A 144 14.08 -20.68 -3.90
CA ASP A 144 15.42 -21.22 -3.64
C ASP A 144 16.48 -20.13 -3.72
N HIS A 145 16.36 -19.19 -4.66
CA HIS A 145 17.25 -18.03 -4.77
C HIS A 145 17.20 -17.15 -3.52
N LEU A 146 16.05 -17.09 -2.86
CA LEU A 146 15.84 -16.33 -1.61
C LEU A 146 16.07 -17.17 -0.35
N SER A 147 16.59 -18.39 -0.49
CA SER A 147 16.86 -19.33 0.60
C SER A 147 15.63 -19.62 1.48
N VAL A 148 14.43 -19.55 0.91
CA VAL A 148 13.20 -19.92 1.60
C VAL A 148 13.18 -21.42 1.82
N SER A 149 12.94 -21.88 3.04
CA SER A 149 12.89 -23.30 3.35
C SER A 149 11.85 -24.03 2.51
N PRO A 150 12.20 -25.20 1.91
CA PRO A 150 11.26 -26.02 1.15
C PRO A 150 10.00 -26.40 1.93
N ALA A 151 10.07 -26.47 3.24
CA ALA A 151 8.93 -26.73 4.11
C ALA A 151 7.80 -25.71 3.92
N PHE A 152 8.11 -24.46 3.57
CA PHE A 152 7.13 -23.41 3.33
C PHE A 152 6.63 -23.34 1.88
N CYS A 153 7.21 -24.11 0.97
CA CYS A 153 6.91 -24.03 -0.46
C CYS A 153 5.81 -25.01 -0.92
N ALA A 154 5.34 -25.90 -0.05
CA ALA A 154 4.32 -26.89 -0.39
C ALA A 154 3.01 -26.21 -0.81
N ALA A 155 2.52 -26.59 -2.00
CA ALA A 155 1.23 -26.14 -2.57
C ALA A 155 1.10 -24.64 -2.92
N TYR A 156 2.20 -23.89 -3.08
CA TYR A 156 2.16 -22.45 -3.42
C TYR A 156 1.18 -21.65 -2.55
N PRO A 157 1.35 -21.59 -1.23
CA PRO A 157 0.36 -21.07 -0.31
C PRO A 157 0.17 -19.54 -0.44
N TRP A 158 0.95 -18.86 -1.28
CA TRP A 158 1.03 -17.39 -1.33
C TRP A 158 0.22 -16.73 -2.45
N ALA A 159 -0.48 -17.50 -3.30
CA ALA A 159 -1.32 -16.90 -4.36
C ALA A 159 -2.36 -15.91 -3.81
N GLY A 160 -2.95 -16.21 -2.65
CA GLY A 160 -3.87 -15.29 -1.98
C GLY A 160 -3.21 -13.99 -1.49
N ALA A 161 -1.95 -14.05 -1.04
CA ALA A 161 -1.18 -12.86 -0.65
C ALA A 161 -0.84 -11.99 -1.86
N GLN A 162 -0.45 -12.59 -2.98
CA GLN A 162 -0.20 -11.90 -4.25
C GLN A 162 -1.46 -11.16 -4.74
N GLN A 163 -2.62 -11.82 -4.68
CA GLN A 163 -3.90 -11.23 -5.06
C GLN A 163 -4.25 -10.01 -4.22
N GLU A 164 -3.97 -10.02 -2.90
CA GLU A 164 -4.22 -8.85 -2.06
C GLU A 164 -3.38 -7.64 -2.51
N LEU A 165 -2.11 -7.82 -2.86
CA LEU A 165 -1.28 -6.72 -3.37
C LEU A 165 -1.80 -6.17 -4.71
N CYS A 166 -2.23 -7.03 -5.62
CA CYS A 166 -2.76 -6.60 -6.92
C CYS A 166 -4.05 -5.78 -6.80
N LYS A 167 -4.86 -5.99 -5.74
CA LYS A 167 -6.07 -5.19 -5.49
C LYS A 167 -5.78 -3.74 -5.13
N MET A 168 -4.59 -3.42 -4.65
CA MET A 168 -4.23 -2.10 -4.11
C MET A 168 -4.44 -0.98 -5.15
N ALA A 169 -4.14 -1.23 -6.42
CA ALA A 169 -4.33 -0.27 -7.51
C ALA A 169 -5.79 0.11 -7.75
N ALA A 170 -6.75 -0.76 -7.38
CA ALA A 170 -8.19 -0.50 -7.56
C ALA A 170 -8.79 0.44 -6.51
N TYR A 171 -8.09 0.69 -5.40
CA TYR A 171 -8.58 1.55 -4.33
C TYR A 171 -8.04 2.97 -4.42
N ARG A 172 -8.87 3.95 -4.00
CA ARG A 172 -8.52 5.38 -4.01
C ARG A 172 -8.31 5.97 -2.61
N THR A 173 -8.37 5.16 -1.57
CA THR A 173 -8.21 5.64 -0.19
C THR A 173 -6.96 5.05 0.44
N PRO A 174 -6.22 5.79 1.27
CA PRO A 174 -5.00 5.28 1.90
C PRO A 174 -5.30 4.10 2.83
N ARG A 175 -6.46 4.13 3.53
CA ARG A 175 -6.90 3.03 4.38
C ARG A 175 -7.13 1.74 3.58
N ASP A 176 -7.91 1.79 2.49
CA ASP A 176 -8.24 0.58 1.73
C ASP A 176 -6.99 -0.01 1.05
N LYS A 177 -6.03 0.85 0.61
CA LYS A 177 -4.71 0.42 0.12
C LYS A 177 -3.87 -0.24 1.23
N LEU A 178 -3.83 0.34 2.43
CA LEU A 178 -3.13 -0.23 3.59
C LEU A 178 -3.71 -1.60 3.97
N VAL A 179 -5.03 -1.78 3.91
CA VAL A 179 -5.69 -3.07 4.15
C VAL A 179 -5.17 -4.16 3.21
N CYS A 180 -4.88 -3.83 1.95
CA CYS A 180 -4.27 -4.78 1.01
C CYS A 180 -2.87 -5.23 1.49
N VAL A 181 -2.04 -4.29 1.97
CA VAL A 181 -0.72 -4.60 2.55
C VAL A 181 -0.86 -5.50 3.78
N LEU A 182 -1.76 -5.13 4.70
CA LEU A 182 -2.02 -5.91 5.92
C LEU A 182 -2.49 -7.32 5.61
N ASN A 183 -3.46 -7.46 4.70
CA ASN A 183 -3.99 -8.77 4.32
C ASN A 183 -2.94 -9.64 3.64
N CYS A 184 -2.10 -9.06 2.77
CA CYS A 184 -0.96 -9.77 2.18
C CYS A 184 -0.04 -10.33 3.27
N CYS A 185 0.42 -9.49 4.19
CA CYS A 185 1.33 -9.90 5.26
C CYS A 185 0.70 -10.92 6.23
N LYS A 186 -0.57 -10.76 6.58
CA LYS A 186 -1.32 -11.72 7.42
C LYS A 186 -1.44 -13.08 6.74
N ARG A 187 -1.71 -13.11 5.43
CA ARG A 187 -1.76 -14.37 4.67
C ARG A 187 -0.40 -15.07 4.64
N ILE A 188 0.69 -14.32 4.46
CA ILE A 188 2.06 -14.87 4.53
C ILE A 188 2.29 -15.48 5.91
N ASN A 189 2.07 -14.73 6.99
CA ASN A 189 2.26 -15.22 8.36
C ASN A 189 1.39 -16.43 8.68
N SER A 190 0.13 -16.44 8.24
CA SER A 190 -0.76 -17.59 8.43
C SER A 190 -0.22 -18.84 7.73
N SER A 191 0.32 -18.71 6.52
CA SER A 191 0.91 -19.82 5.78
C SER A 191 2.18 -20.34 6.46
N LEU A 192 3.05 -19.45 6.94
CA LEU A 192 4.26 -19.82 7.68
C LEU A 192 3.93 -20.52 9.00
N SER A 193 2.90 -20.05 9.73
CA SER A 193 2.50 -20.64 11.01
C SER A 193 1.94 -22.06 10.91
N VAL A 194 1.28 -22.40 9.81
CA VAL A 194 0.75 -23.76 9.58
C VAL A 194 1.87 -24.78 9.39
N THR A 195 2.99 -24.34 8.81
CA THR A 195 4.09 -25.23 8.41
C THR A 195 5.14 -25.38 9.52
N SER A 196 5.34 -24.35 10.35
CA SER A 196 6.26 -24.41 11.48
C SER A 196 5.50 -24.78 12.76
N ALA A 197 5.83 -25.92 13.35
CA ALA A 197 5.20 -26.42 14.58
C ALA A 197 5.45 -25.54 15.84
N GLY A 198 5.40 -24.19 15.71
CA GLY A 198 5.51 -23.36 16.89
C GLY A 198 5.83 -21.88 16.71
N SER A 199 6.85 -21.49 16.04
CA SER A 199 7.15 -20.06 15.78
C SER A 199 8.03 -19.90 14.56
N HIS A 200 7.61 -19.05 13.64
CA HIS A 200 8.45 -18.52 12.58
C HIS A 200 8.90 -17.11 12.98
N GLY A 201 10.15 -16.77 12.65
CA GLY A 201 10.74 -15.46 12.95
C GLY A 201 10.61 -14.49 11.78
N ALA A 202 11.16 -13.30 11.97
CA ALA A 202 11.29 -12.30 10.90
C ALA A 202 12.18 -12.81 9.75
N ASP A 203 13.08 -13.74 10.05
CA ASP A 203 14.03 -14.31 9.09
C ASP A 203 13.34 -15.15 8.01
N GLU A 204 12.21 -15.80 8.31
CA GLU A 204 11.42 -16.53 7.33
C GLU A 204 10.39 -15.64 6.62
N PHE A 205 9.86 -14.64 7.31
CA PHE A 205 8.82 -13.76 6.78
C PHE A 205 9.32 -12.88 5.63
N PHE A 206 10.48 -12.23 5.81
CA PHE A 206 10.95 -11.21 4.87
C PHE A 206 11.33 -11.79 3.50
N PRO A 207 12.06 -12.92 3.38
CA PRO A 207 12.31 -13.57 2.09
C PRO A 207 11.02 -13.97 1.35
N VAL A 208 10.01 -14.48 2.07
CA VAL A 208 8.71 -14.81 1.49
C VAL A 208 7.97 -13.55 1.03
N LEU A 209 8.03 -12.46 1.78
CA LEU A 209 7.44 -11.18 1.37
C LEU A 209 8.07 -10.66 0.06
N ILE A 210 9.40 -10.73 -0.06
CA ILE A 210 10.11 -10.38 -1.30
C ILE A 210 9.64 -11.27 -2.45
N PHE A 211 9.57 -12.58 -2.26
CA PHE A 211 9.08 -13.50 -3.29
C PHE A 211 7.65 -13.17 -3.72
N VAL A 212 6.74 -12.98 -2.76
CA VAL A 212 5.34 -12.61 -3.04
C VAL A 212 5.27 -11.31 -3.83
N LEU A 213 6.08 -10.32 -3.47
CA LEU A 213 6.14 -9.03 -4.15
C LEU A 213 6.62 -9.16 -5.60
N LEU A 214 7.70 -9.89 -5.83
CA LEU A 214 8.26 -10.15 -7.17
C LEU A 214 7.27 -10.90 -8.07
N GLN A 215 6.55 -11.88 -7.53
CA GLN A 215 5.58 -12.66 -8.32
C GLN A 215 4.26 -11.91 -8.55
N ALA A 216 3.82 -11.10 -7.59
CA ALA A 216 2.62 -10.28 -7.72
C ALA A 216 2.80 -9.15 -8.71
N CYS A 217 4.00 -8.55 -8.76
CA CYS A 217 4.31 -7.38 -9.58
C CYS A 217 3.18 -6.33 -9.55
N PRO A 218 2.80 -5.83 -8.35
CA PRO A 218 1.65 -4.96 -8.22
C PRO A 218 1.91 -3.61 -8.88
N ALA A 219 0.95 -3.16 -9.69
CA ALA A 219 1.06 -1.89 -10.39
C ALA A 219 1.16 -0.70 -9.43
N GLN A 220 1.99 0.28 -9.77
CA GLN A 220 2.12 1.55 -9.04
C GLN A 220 2.48 1.35 -7.56
N LEU A 221 3.34 0.36 -7.28
CA LEU A 221 3.68 0.00 -5.90
C LEU A 221 4.28 1.16 -5.11
N HIS A 222 5.28 1.85 -5.70
CA HIS A 222 5.95 2.97 -5.04
C HIS A 222 4.93 4.07 -4.69
N ALA A 223 4.17 4.51 -5.68
CA ALA A 223 3.16 5.56 -5.51
C ALA A 223 2.08 5.16 -4.48
N ASN A 224 1.64 3.90 -4.49
CA ASN A 224 0.68 3.40 -3.52
C ASN A 224 1.22 3.46 -2.08
N LEU A 225 2.47 3.06 -1.85
CA LEU A 225 3.10 3.09 -0.53
C LEU A 225 3.34 4.52 -0.05
N GLN A 226 3.78 5.43 -0.94
CA GLN A 226 3.94 6.85 -0.63
C GLN A 226 2.58 7.48 -0.30
N TYR A 227 1.54 7.18 -1.07
CA TYR A 227 0.20 7.68 -0.82
C TYR A 227 -0.35 7.25 0.55
N ILE A 228 -0.15 5.99 0.95
CA ILE A 228 -0.50 5.52 2.28
C ILE A 228 0.24 6.33 3.34
N SER A 229 1.55 6.49 3.20
CA SER A 229 2.40 7.17 4.20
C SER A 229 2.04 8.64 4.36
N ARG A 230 1.68 9.33 3.28
CA ARG A 230 1.34 10.76 3.28
C ARG A 230 -0.09 11.05 3.77
N PHE A 231 -1.06 10.22 3.38
CA PHE A 231 -2.47 10.53 3.51
C PHE A 231 -3.25 9.68 4.53
N ARG A 232 -2.68 8.57 5.03
CA ARG A 232 -3.26 7.87 6.18
C ARG A 232 -2.98 8.65 7.45
N HIS A 233 -4.00 8.85 8.30
CA HIS A 233 -3.81 9.56 9.57
C HIS A 233 -2.73 8.88 10.43
N PRO A 234 -1.76 9.63 10.99
CA PRO A 234 -0.62 9.04 11.72
C PRO A 234 -1.04 8.17 12.92
N SER A 235 -2.13 8.52 13.61
CA SER A 235 -2.65 7.71 14.72
C SER A 235 -3.11 6.31 14.30
N LYS A 236 -3.33 6.10 13.00
CA LYS A 236 -3.72 4.81 12.39
C LYS A 236 -2.55 4.04 11.80
N LEU A 237 -1.37 4.65 11.72
CA LEU A 237 -0.12 4.02 11.31
C LEU A 237 0.72 3.64 12.53
N VAL A 238 0.14 2.83 13.41
CA VAL A 238 0.79 2.35 14.64
C VAL A 238 0.76 0.82 14.72
N SER A 239 1.59 0.27 15.59
CA SER A 239 1.62 -1.18 15.88
C SER A 239 1.71 -2.04 14.61
N GLU A 240 0.76 -2.93 14.38
CA GLU A 240 0.73 -3.85 13.24
C GLU A 240 0.72 -3.12 11.88
N ALA A 241 -0.02 -2.03 11.76
CA ALA A 241 -0.11 -1.26 10.52
C ALA A 241 1.24 -0.64 10.15
N ALA A 242 1.92 0.00 11.09
CA ALA A 242 3.25 0.56 10.88
C ALA A 242 4.27 -0.54 10.57
N TYR A 243 4.23 -1.64 11.31
CA TYR A 243 5.14 -2.77 11.13
C TYR A 243 5.08 -3.33 9.70
N TYR A 244 3.90 -3.68 9.22
CA TYR A 244 3.77 -4.27 7.89
C TYR A 244 3.98 -3.26 6.75
N LEU A 245 3.58 -2.01 6.93
CA LEU A 245 3.87 -0.97 5.94
C LEU A 245 5.39 -0.78 5.79
N THR A 246 6.12 -0.69 6.90
CA THR A 246 7.58 -0.57 6.90
C THR A 246 8.25 -1.78 6.24
N HIS A 247 7.78 -3.01 6.52
CA HIS A 247 8.31 -4.20 5.87
C HIS A 247 8.06 -4.21 4.36
N MET A 248 6.89 -3.75 3.91
CA MET A 248 6.59 -3.65 2.49
C MET A 248 7.46 -2.59 1.80
N GLN A 249 7.67 -1.44 2.43
CA GLN A 249 8.58 -0.40 1.93
C GLN A 249 10.03 -0.90 1.88
N SER A 250 10.47 -1.62 2.90
CA SER A 250 11.79 -2.23 2.94
C SER A 250 11.96 -3.29 1.85
N ALA A 251 10.95 -4.11 1.60
CA ALA A 251 10.97 -5.11 0.52
C ALA A 251 11.03 -4.44 -0.87
N ALA A 252 10.26 -3.36 -1.09
CA ALA A 252 10.31 -2.59 -2.33
C ALA A 252 11.69 -1.95 -2.55
N SER A 253 12.28 -1.36 -1.51
CA SER A 253 13.64 -0.80 -1.55
C SER A 253 14.70 -1.88 -1.80
N PHE A 254 14.56 -3.05 -1.16
CA PHE A 254 15.45 -4.19 -1.38
C PHE A 254 15.41 -4.67 -2.84
N VAL A 255 14.24 -4.76 -3.45
CA VAL A 255 14.08 -5.15 -4.85
C VAL A 255 14.82 -4.20 -5.80
N LEU A 256 14.82 -2.89 -5.53
CA LEU A 256 15.56 -1.92 -6.33
C LEU A 256 17.07 -2.18 -6.32
N SER A 257 17.63 -2.56 -5.18
CA SER A 257 19.06 -2.78 -4.98
C SER A 257 19.51 -4.25 -5.13
N LEU A 258 18.57 -5.19 -5.40
CA LEU A 258 18.84 -6.63 -5.40
C LEU A 258 19.88 -7.03 -6.45
N THR A 259 20.92 -7.74 -6.00
CA THR A 259 22.01 -8.30 -6.83
C THR A 259 22.14 -9.79 -6.60
N ALA A 260 22.98 -10.46 -7.39
CA ALA A 260 23.26 -11.89 -7.20
C ALA A 260 23.89 -12.22 -5.84
N GLU A 261 24.66 -11.28 -5.26
CA GLU A 261 25.32 -11.45 -3.96
C GLU A 261 24.35 -11.64 -2.79
N GLN A 262 23.11 -11.17 -2.96
CA GLN A 262 22.03 -11.26 -1.95
C GLN A 262 21.13 -12.50 -2.20
N LEU A 263 21.45 -13.28 -3.21
CA LEU A 263 20.66 -14.43 -3.64
C LEU A 263 21.54 -15.71 -3.68
N SER A 264 20.91 -16.85 -3.55
CA SER A 264 21.55 -18.17 -3.77
C SER A 264 21.55 -18.50 -5.26
N ILE A 265 22.33 -17.75 -6.06
CA ILE A 265 22.48 -17.94 -7.51
C ILE A 265 23.87 -17.48 -7.94
N GLU A 266 24.45 -18.17 -8.92
CA GLU A 266 25.72 -17.77 -9.51
C GLU A 266 25.59 -16.43 -10.27
N GLN A 267 26.62 -15.58 -10.18
CA GLN A 267 26.61 -14.24 -10.81
C GLN A 267 26.36 -14.32 -12.32
N ALA A 268 26.94 -15.31 -13.01
CA ALA A 268 26.76 -15.49 -14.44
C ALA A 268 25.32 -15.84 -14.82
N ASP A 269 24.71 -16.74 -14.06
CA ASP A 269 23.32 -17.18 -14.27
C ASP A 269 22.34 -16.01 -14.00
N PHE A 270 22.58 -15.26 -12.92
CA PHE A 270 21.78 -14.06 -12.61
C PHE A 270 21.83 -13.06 -13.77
N GLN A 271 23.02 -12.75 -14.30
CA GLN A 271 23.18 -11.79 -15.40
C GLN A 271 22.49 -12.30 -16.69
N GLN A 272 22.58 -13.58 -16.98
CA GLN A 272 21.92 -14.20 -18.14
C GLN A 272 20.40 -14.11 -18.01
N LEU A 273 19.84 -14.49 -16.87
CA LEU A 273 18.40 -14.45 -16.61
C LEU A 273 17.88 -13.01 -16.63
N LEU A 274 18.62 -12.07 -16.06
CA LEU A 274 18.28 -10.66 -16.06
C LEU A 274 18.29 -10.08 -17.48
N ALA A 275 19.28 -10.42 -18.30
CA ALA A 275 19.34 -9.99 -19.71
C ALA A 275 18.18 -10.53 -20.52
N LYS A 276 17.83 -11.82 -20.32
CA LYS A 276 16.67 -12.45 -20.95
C LYS A 276 15.36 -11.78 -20.55
N ALA A 277 15.17 -11.51 -19.25
CA ALA A 277 13.96 -10.84 -18.74
C ALA A 277 13.82 -9.43 -19.31
N ARG A 278 14.91 -8.67 -19.37
CA ARG A 278 14.95 -7.33 -20.00
C ARG A 278 14.57 -7.36 -21.47
N ALA A 279 15.08 -8.32 -22.24
CA ALA A 279 14.77 -8.49 -23.65
C ALA A 279 13.28 -8.82 -23.84
N SER A 280 12.73 -9.77 -23.08
CA SER A 280 11.31 -10.13 -23.12
C SER A 280 10.42 -8.92 -22.78
N ALA A 281 10.71 -8.19 -21.72
CA ALA A 281 9.96 -7.00 -21.34
C ALA A 281 10.02 -5.89 -22.42
N ALA A 282 11.16 -5.74 -23.09
CA ALA A 282 11.28 -4.77 -24.19
C ALA A 282 10.44 -5.18 -25.41
N GLU A 283 10.41 -6.47 -25.74
CA GLU A 283 9.58 -7.00 -26.82
C GLU A 283 8.07 -6.84 -26.54
N GLU A 284 7.64 -7.15 -25.31
CA GLU A 284 6.26 -6.98 -24.86
C GLU A 284 5.81 -5.51 -24.93
N ARG A 285 6.65 -4.58 -24.46
CA ARG A 285 6.39 -3.14 -24.56
C ARG A 285 6.31 -2.67 -26.01
N ALA A 286 7.19 -3.15 -26.88
CA ALA A 286 7.17 -2.81 -28.29
C ALA A 286 5.93 -3.37 -29.01
N ALA A 287 5.47 -4.58 -28.61
CA ALA A 287 4.24 -5.18 -29.12
C ALA A 287 3.01 -4.37 -28.68
N ALA A 288 2.90 -4.04 -27.38
CA ALA A 288 1.82 -3.24 -26.83
C ALA A 288 1.77 -1.82 -27.48
N ALA A 289 2.92 -1.19 -27.70
CA ALA A 289 2.99 0.11 -28.37
C ALA A 289 2.49 0.05 -29.82
N ARG A 290 2.82 -1.02 -30.57
CA ARG A 290 2.32 -1.22 -31.95
C ARG A 290 0.81 -1.44 -31.96
N GLU A 291 0.29 -2.23 -31.03
CA GLU A 291 -1.15 -2.47 -30.91
C GLU A 291 -1.92 -1.18 -30.56
N ALA A 292 -1.41 -0.39 -29.61
CA ALA A 292 -1.98 0.90 -29.25
C ALA A 292 -1.97 1.88 -30.42
N ALA A 293 -0.88 1.95 -31.18
CA ALA A 293 -0.78 2.80 -32.37
C ALA A 293 -1.77 2.36 -33.48
N ALA A 294 -1.92 1.05 -33.71
CA ALA A 294 -2.88 0.50 -34.64
C ALA A 294 -4.34 0.82 -34.25
N ALA A 295 -4.65 0.69 -32.93
CA ALA A 295 -5.97 1.03 -32.40
C ALA A 295 -6.29 2.53 -32.55
N GLN A 296 -5.32 3.42 -32.30
CA GLN A 296 -5.48 4.87 -32.49
C GLN A 296 -5.70 5.22 -33.97
N GLN A 297 -4.96 4.59 -34.89
CA GLN A 297 -5.15 4.79 -36.33
C GLN A 297 -6.53 4.32 -36.81
N ALA A 298 -7.01 3.17 -36.31
CA ALA A 298 -8.33 2.65 -36.61
C ALA A 298 -9.44 3.59 -36.10
N ALA A 299 -9.31 4.10 -34.89
CA ALA A 299 -10.25 5.06 -34.32
C ALA A 299 -10.31 6.37 -35.13
N ALA A 300 -9.16 6.93 -35.49
CA ALA A 300 -9.07 8.13 -36.32
C ALA A 300 -9.70 7.93 -37.72
N GLN A 301 -9.52 6.75 -38.32
CA GLN A 301 -10.15 6.40 -39.58
C GLN A 301 -11.68 6.30 -39.46
N GLN A 302 -12.19 5.73 -38.38
CA GLN A 302 -13.63 5.64 -38.11
C GLN A 302 -14.26 7.04 -37.92
N GLU A 303 -13.61 7.92 -37.17
CA GLU A 303 -14.06 9.30 -36.99
C GLU A 303 -14.07 10.08 -38.30
N ALA A 304 -13.03 9.92 -39.12
CA ALA A 304 -12.97 10.56 -40.44
C ALA A 304 -14.06 10.04 -41.41
N ALA A 305 -14.39 8.75 -41.34
CA ALA A 305 -15.46 8.15 -42.12
C ALA A 305 -16.87 8.57 -41.66
N ALA A 306 -17.05 8.78 -40.34
CA ALA A 306 -18.31 9.25 -39.76
C ALA A 306 -18.60 10.76 -40.02
N ALA A 307 -17.57 11.54 -40.35
CA ALA A 307 -17.67 12.98 -40.66
C ALA A 307 -17.96 13.29 -42.13
N GLN A 308 -18.02 12.29 -43.01
CA GLN A 308 -18.38 12.36 -44.42
C GLN A 308 -19.83 11.94 -44.65
#